data_c1c951740ad281492e8990a1eee1eb61
#
_entry.id   c1c951740ad281492e8990a1eee1eb61
#
_cell.length_a   1.000
_cell.length_b   1.000
_cell.length_c   1.000
_cell.angle_alpha   90.00
_cell.angle_beta   90.00
_cell.angle_gamma   90.00
#
_symmetry.space_group_name_H-M   'P 1'
#
loop_
_entity.id
_entity.type
_entity.pdbx_description
1 polymer ?
#
loop_
_entity_poly.entity_id
_entity_poly.type
_entity_poly.pdbx_seq_one_letter_code
_entity_poly.pdbx_strand_id
1 'polypeptide(L)'
;NSDIKGLVYLGGILTASLINLFILNTLKVKSQTLIPPSCNLIEFPFNLNEYVSPAFNSMFIAFTLAYLVMPMKYISGINYPVLIFITGLLVLDGATKIMGGCTTFGGVALGTLVGFVLGLIYFILIYSTDHKDLLFFNAEPSNNVICSRPKKQQFKCVVYKNGEVLKEL
;
A
#
# COMPACT_ATOMS: atom_id res chain seq x y z
N ASN A 1 16.43 7.27 0.14
CA ASN A 1 15.20 7.25 -0.71
C ASN A 1 14.00 6.54 -0.06
N SER A 2 14.21 5.63 0.92
CA SER A 2 13.09 4.98 1.64
C SER A 2 12.25 5.97 2.45
N ASP A 3 12.84 7.00 3.01
CA ASP A 3 12.15 8.00 3.83
C ASP A 3 11.13 8.81 3.01
N ILE A 4 11.46 9.12 1.76
CA ILE A 4 10.56 9.86 0.86
C ILE A 4 9.33 9.01 0.49
N LYS A 5 9.51 7.70 0.24
CA LYS A 5 8.40 6.79 -0.05
C LYS A 5 7.40 6.71 1.12
N GLY A 6 7.93 6.64 2.35
CA GLY A 6 7.13 6.69 3.57
C GLY A 6 6.36 8.00 3.71
N LEU A 7 6.98 9.12 3.38
CA LEU A 7 6.39 10.44 3.45
C LEU A 7 5.25 10.61 2.43
N VAL A 8 5.44 10.11 1.21
CA VAL A 8 4.40 10.08 0.16
C VAL A 8 3.21 9.24 0.61
N TYR A 9 3.45 8.04 1.16
CA TYR A 9 2.39 7.20 1.72
C TYR A 9 1.63 7.91 2.85
N LEU A 10 2.37 8.53 3.78
CA LEU A 10 1.77 9.28 4.88
C LEU A 10 0.87 10.42 4.38
N GLY A 11 1.32 11.17 3.37
CA GLY A 11 0.53 12.20 2.73
C GLY A 11 -0.77 11.67 2.12
N GLY A 12 -0.70 10.51 1.46
CA GLY A 12 -1.86 9.83 0.88
C GLY A 12 -2.87 9.40 1.94
N ILE A 13 -2.40 8.79 3.02
CA ILE A 13 -3.30 8.32 4.08
C ILE A 13 -3.92 9.47 4.88
N LEU A 14 -3.20 10.56 5.08
CA LEU A 14 -3.76 11.76 5.71
C LEU A 14 -4.87 12.38 4.87
N THR A 15 -4.66 12.52 3.56
CA THR A 15 -5.68 13.03 2.64
C THR A 15 -6.90 12.10 2.59
N ALA A 16 -6.71 10.79 2.52
CA ALA A 16 -7.78 9.81 2.57
C ALA A 16 -8.56 9.88 3.90
N SER A 17 -7.85 10.07 5.01
CA SER A 17 -8.47 10.25 6.34
C SER A 17 -9.35 11.49 6.40
N LEU A 18 -8.90 12.63 5.89
CA LEU A 18 -9.69 13.85 5.84
C LEU A 18 -10.95 13.67 4.98
N ILE A 19 -10.82 13.04 3.81
CA ILE A 19 -11.97 12.74 2.94
C ILE A 19 -12.96 11.82 3.66
N ASN A 20 -12.47 10.79 4.34
CA ASN A 20 -13.33 9.88 5.10
C ASN A 20 -14.07 10.57 6.23
N LEU A 21 -13.40 11.46 6.98
CA LEU A 21 -14.03 12.28 8.01
C LEU A 21 -15.09 13.21 7.42
N PHE A 22 -14.85 13.77 6.25
CA PHE A 22 -15.84 14.59 5.55
C PHE A 22 -17.08 13.76 5.15
N ILE A 23 -16.88 12.56 4.61
CA ILE A 23 -17.96 11.62 4.27
C ILE A 23 -18.74 11.22 5.53
N LEU A 24 -18.04 10.90 6.62
CA LEU A 24 -18.63 10.56 7.91
C LEU A 24 -19.54 11.69 8.43
N ASN A 25 -19.05 12.92 8.39
CA ASN A 25 -19.81 14.11 8.81
C ASN A 25 -21.00 14.42 7.88
N THR A 26 -20.92 14.03 6.62
CA THR A 26 -22.00 14.24 5.64
C THR A 26 -23.11 13.18 5.79
N LEU A 27 -22.72 11.91 5.91
CA LEU A 27 -23.64 10.79 6.01
C LEU A 27 -24.35 10.74 7.38
N LYS A 28 -23.67 11.13 8.45
CA LYS A 28 -24.19 11.18 9.82
C LYS A 28 -24.93 9.92 10.27
N VAL A 29 -24.46 8.75 9.83
CA VAL A 29 -25.07 7.47 10.19
C VAL A 29 -24.75 7.15 11.65
N LYS A 30 -25.71 7.31 12.53
CA LYS A 30 -25.59 6.96 13.95
C LYS A 30 -25.84 5.47 14.17
N SER A 31 -25.19 4.91 15.20
CA SER A 31 -25.53 3.57 15.68
C SER A 31 -26.93 3.55 16.26
N GLN A 32 -27.65 2.48 16.01
CA GLN A 32 -28.96 2.25 16.64
C GLN A 32 -28.82 1.74 18.10
N THR A 33 -27.63 1.28 18.45
CA THR A 33 -27.29 0.78 19.79
C THR A 33 -26.25 1.68 20.45
N LEU A 34 -26.23 1.67 21.79
CA LEU A 34 -25.17 2.35 22.55
C LEU A 34 -23.82 1.78 22.17
N ILE A 35 -22.93 2.64 21.65
CA ILE A 35 -21.58 2.24 21.29
C ILE A 35 -20.81 1.98 22.59
N PRO A 36 -20.22 0.79 22.78
CA PRO A 36 -19.40 0.51 23.94
C PRO A 36 -18.20 1.50 24.03
N PRO A 37 -17.80 1.95 25.22
CA PRO A 37 -16.70 2.89 25.38
C PRO A 37 -15.36 2.31 24.86
N SER A 38 -15.23 1.00 24.80
CA SER A 38 -14.08 0.31 24.22
C SER A 38 -13.90 0.52 22.71
N CYS A 39 -14.92 1.01 22.02
CA CYS A 39 -14.85 1.30 20.57
C CYS A 39 -14.20 2.65 20.26
N ASN A 40 -14.17 3.56 21.23
CA ASN A 40 -13.65 4.91 21.08
C ASN A 40 -12.21 5.02 21.60
N LEU A 41 -11.27 4.36 20.92
CA LEU A 41 -9.83 4.45 21.26
C LEU A 41 -9.22 5.82 20.94
N ILE A 42 -9.81 6.53 19.98
CA ILE A 42 -9.37 7.86 19.55
C ILE A 42 -10.58 8.78 19.59
N GLU A 43 -10.51 9.84 20.38
CA GLU A 43 -11.52 10.88 20.39
C GLU A 43 -11.34 11.82 19.20
N PHE A 44 -12.26 11.76 18.26
CA PHE A 44 -12.28 12.70 17.14
C PHE A 44 -12.92 14.02 17.56
N PRO A 45 -12.40 15.17 17.07
CA PRO A 45 -13.04 16.47 17.27
C PRO A 45 -14.44 16.48 16.65
N PHE A 46 -15.31 17.39 17.10
CA PHE A 46 -16.68 17.59 16.59
C PHE A 46 -17.67 16.45 16.86
N ASN A 47 -17.47 15.67 17.94
CA ASN A 47 -18.36 14.55 18.31
C ASN A 47 -18.55 13.51 17.20
N LEU A 48 -17.57 13.34 16.33
CA LEU A 48 -17.62 12.38 15.22
C LEU A 48 -17.64 10.92 15.68
N ASN A 49 -17.34 10.67 16.97
CA ASN A 49 -17.39 9.34 17.58
C ASN A 49 -18.80 8.73 17.65
N GLU A 50 -19.84 9.53 17.49
CA GLU A 50 -21.22 9.05 17.43
C GLU A 50 -21.57 8.39 16.09
N TYR A 51 -20.78 8.62 15.05
CA TYR A 51 -21.04 8.10 13.72
C TYR A 51 -20.24 6.84 13.45
N VAL A 52 -20.91 5.82 12.96
CA VAL A 52 -20.35 4.46 12.78
C VAL A 52 -20.01 4.11 11.33
N SER A 53 -20.37 4.96 10.39
CA SER A 53 -20.17 4.69 8.96
C SER A 53 -19.77 5.95 8.19
N PRO A 54 -18.70 5.88 7.35
CA PRO A 54 -17.86 4.72 7.06
C PRO A 54 -16.83 4.43 8.16
N ALA A 55 -16.52 3.15 8.37
CA ALA A 55 -15.58 2.72 9.42
C ALA A 55 -14.13 3.16 9.09
N PHE A 56 -13.57 4.00 9.96
CA PHE A 56 -12.27 4.64 9.74
C PHE A 56 -11.11 3.65 9.58
N ASN A 57 -10.99 2.64 10.45
CA ASN A 57 -9.89 1.68 10.37
C ASN A 57 -10.00 0.80 9.13
N SER A 58 -11.21 0.38 8.76
CA SER A 58 -11.42 -0.42 7.54
C SER A 58 -11.02 0.37 6.28
N MET A 59 -11.31 1.68 6.26
CA MET A 59 -10.85 2.59 5.22
C MET A 59 -9.32 2.65 5.17
N PHE A 60 -8.67 2.81 6.34
CA PHE A 60 -7.22 2.89 6.43
C PHE A 60 -6.52 1.63 5.91
N ILE A 61 -6.97 0.45 6.33
CA ILE A 61 -6.40 -0.84 5.91
C ILE A 61 -6.66 -1.08 4.42
N ALA A 62 -7.85 -0.75 3.92
CA ALA A 62 -8.20 -0.90 2.52
C ALA A 62 -7.42 0.06 1.60
N PHE A 63 -7.19 1.30 2.03
CA PHE A 63 -6.31 2.24 1.33
C PHE A 63 -4.89 1.68 1.23
N THR A 64 -4.35 1.20 2.34
CA THR A 64 -3.01 0.58 2.38
C THR A 64 -2.93 -0.62 1.46
N LEU A 65 -3.93 -1.50 1.49
CA LEU A 65 -4.01 -2.66 0.62
C LEU A 65 -3.98 -2.25 -0.86
N ALA A 66 -4.84 -1.34 -1.28
CA ALA A 66 -4.91 -0.87 -2.67
C ALA A 66 -3.60 -0.21 -3.12
N TYR A 67 -3.07 0.69 -2.29
CA TYR A 67 -1.84 1.43 -2.58
C TYR A 67 -0.61 0.53 -2.70
N LEU A 68 -0.52 -0.56 -1.92
CA LEU A 68 0.62 -1.49 -1.98
C LEU A 68 0.45 -2.58 -3.06
N VAL A 69 -0.76 -3.06 -3.29
CA VAL A 69 -1.00 -4.12 -4.28
C VAL A 69 -0.79 -3.64 -5.71
N MET A 70 -1.15 -2.39 -6.01
CA MET A 70 -1.00 -1.87 -7.36
C MET A 70 0.46 -1.80 -7.83
N PRO A 71 1.42 -1.23 -7.08
CA PRO A 71 2.82 -1.29 -7.47
C PRO A 71 3.36 -2.71 -7.59
N MET A 72 2.95 -3.62 -6.70
CA MET A 72 3.34 -5.03 -6.80
C MET A 72 2.88 -5.64 -8.12
N LYS A 73 1.65 -5.34 -8.55
CA LYS A 73 1.09 -5.88 -9.79
C LYS A 73 1.76 -5.32 -11.05
N TYR A 74 2.04 -4.01 -11.05
CA TYR A 74 2.51 -3.31 -12.25
C TYR A 74 4.03 -3.21 -12.36
N ILE A 75 4.77 -3.32 -11.26
CA ILE A 75 6.22 -3.03 -11.25
C ILE A 75 7.05 -4.25 -10.87
N SER A 76 6.80 -4.90 -9.73
CA SER A 76 7.75 -5.86 -9.15
C SER A 76 7.28 -7.32 -9.07
N GLY A 77 5.98 -7.56 -9.25
CA GLY A 77 5.37 -8.86 -8.99
C GLY A 77 4.70 -8.97 -7.62
N ILE A 78 3.71 -9.85 -7.51
CA ILE A 78 2.84 -9.95 -6.35
C ILE A 78 3.56 -10.63 -5.19
N ASN A 79 3.66 -9.94 -4.06
CA ASN A 79 4.12 -10.50 -2.80
C ASN A 79 2.93 -11.08 -2.03
N TYR A 80 2.66 -12.39 -2.21
CA TYR A 80 1.53 -13.08 -1.59
C TYR A 80 1.50 -12.98 -0.05
N PRO A 81 2.61 -13.15 0.69
CA PRO A 81 2.63 -12.99 2.15
C PRO A 81 2.10 -11.64 2.62
N VAL A 82 2.53 -10.54 2.00
CA VAL A 82 2.06 -9.19 2.34
C VAL A 82 0.58 -9.03 2.01
N LEU A 83 0.15 -9.52 0.85
CA LEU A 83 -1.25 -9.48 0.45
C LEU A 83 -2.15 -10.22 1.45
N ILE A 84 -1.79 -11.45 1.80
CA ILE A 84 -2.55 -12.30 2.74
C ILE A 84 -2.60 -11.63 4.12
N PHE A 85 -1.47 -11.09 4.59
CA PHE A 85 -1.39 -10.43 5.88
C PHE A 85 -2.32 -9.21 5.98
N ILE A 86 -2.26 -8.29 5.00
CA ILE A 86 -3.08 -7.06 5.04
C ILE A 86 -4.58 -7.40 4.84
N THR A 87 -4.89 -8.36 3.94
CA THR A 87 -6.27 -8.81 3.76
C THR A 87 -6.80 -9.50 5.02
N GLY A 88 -5.98 -10.31 5.68
CA GLY A 88 -6.32 -10.91 6.97
C GLY A 88 -6.59 -9.87 8.06
N LEU A 89 -5.78 -8.82 8.14
CA LEU A 89 -6.01 -7.70 9.06
C LEU A 89 -7.34 -6.99 8.77
N LEU A 90 -7.69 -6.77 7.49
CA LEU A 90 -8.95 -6.15 7.12
C LEU A 90 -10.16 -6.97 7.56
N VAL A 91 -10.11 -8.28 7.35
CA VAL A 91 -11.17 -9.20 7.78
C VAL A 91 -11.28 -9.25 9.30
N LEU A 92 -10.16 -9.35 10.00
CA LEU A 92 -10.13 -9.37 11.47
C LEU A 92 -10.65 -8.06 12.08
N ASP A 93 -10.23 -6.89 11.57
CA ASP A 93 -10.73 -5.60 12.02
C ASP A 93 -12.25 -5.47 11.81
N GLY A 94 -12.73 -5.84 10.63
CA GLY A 94 -14.15 -5.82 10.32
C GLY A 94 -14.95 -6.76 11.23
N ALA A 95 -14.51 -8.00 11.39
CA ALA A 95 -15.19 -9.00 12.22
C ALA A 95 -15.24 -8.57 13.70
N THR A 96 -14.12 -8.16 14.27
CA THR A 96 -14.06 -7.73 15.68
C THR A 96 -14.92 -6.52 15.94
N LYS A 97 -14.99 -5.55 15.04
CA LYS A 97 -15.82 -4.35 15.19
C LYS A 97 -17.31 -4.63 15.05
N ILE A 98 -17.69 -5.51 14.12
CA ILE A 98 -19.10 -5.91 13.97
C ILE A 98 -19.54 -6.71 15.19
N MET A 99 -18.73 -7.70 15.62
CA MET A 99 -19.04 -8.52 16.81
C MET A 99 -19.05 -7.71 18.10
N GLY A 100 -18.16 -6.71 18.21
CA GLY A 100 -18.10 -5.79 19.35
C GLY A 100 -19.20 -4.71 19.36
N GLY A 101 -20.05 -4.64 18.33
CA GLY A 101 -21.09 -3.60 18.23
C GLY A 101 -20.57 -2.19 17.95
N CYS A 102 -19.28 -2.06 17.55
CA CYS A 102 -18.65 -0.77 17.27
C CYS A 102 -19.12 -0.15 15.95
N THR A 103 -19.48 -0.98 14.99
CA THR A 103 -19.94 -0.53 13.67
C THR A 103 -20.85 -1.58 13.04
N THR A 104 -21.54 -1.18 11.99
CA THR A 104 -22.39 -2.09 11.20
C THR A 104 -21.61 -2.71 10.06
N PHE A 105 -22.10 -3.85 9.53
CA PHE A 105 -21.52 -4.44 8.31
C PHE A 105 -21.46 -3.41 7.16
N GLY A 106 -22.50 -2.60 6.99
CA GLY A 106 -22.52 -1.52 6.01
C GLY A 106 -21.43 -0.47 6.26
N GLY A 107 -21.13 -0.15 7.51
CA GLY A 107 -20.06 0.78 7.88
C GLY A 107 -18.67 0.25 7.51
N VAL A 108 -18.41 -1.04 7.74
CA VAL A 108 -17.18 -1.71 7.32
C VAL A 108 -17.07 -1.76 5.80
N ALA A 109 -18.14 -2.17 5.11
CA ALA A 109 -18.17 -2.27 3.66
C ALA A 109 -17.94 -0.91 2.98
N LEU A 110 -18.61 0.14 3.44
CA LEU A 110 -18.41 1.51 2.94
C LEU A 110 -16.99 2.01 3.23
N GLY A 111 -16.48 1.82 4.43
CA GLY A 111 -15.11 2.19 4.78
C GLY A 111 -14.09 1.50 3.87
N THR A 112 -14.24 0.19 3.68
CA THR A 112 -13.38 -0.60 2.78
C THR A 112 -13.44 -0.09 1.34
N LEU A 113 -14.64 0.17 0.82
CA LEU A 113 -14.83 0.67 -0.54
C LEU A 113 -14.20 2.06 -0.72
N VAL A 114 -14.45 2.98 0.19
CA VAL A 114 -13.87 4.33 0.16
C VAL A 114 -12.34 4.25 0.21
N GLY A 115 -11.79 3.46 1.13
CA GLY A 115 -10.34 3.29 1.25
C GLY A 115 -9.71 2.70 0.00
N PHE A 116 -10.32 1.66 -0.56
CA PHE A 116 -9.84 1.01 -1.77
C PHE A 116 -9.83 1.97 -2.97
N VAL A 117 -10.91 2.69 -3.20
CA VAL A 117 -11.03 3.67 -4.30
C VAL A 117 -10.01 4.80 -4.14
N LEU A 118 -9.88 5.36 -2.93
CA LEU A 118 -8.90 6.43 -2.68
C LEU A 118 -7.47 5.93 -2.84
N GLY A 119 -7.16 4.73 -2.39
CA GLY A 119 -5.84 4.10 -2.59
C GLY A 119 -5.51 3.88 -4.07
N LEU A 120 -6.48 3.46 -4.87
CA LEU A 120 -6.33 3.33 -6.33
C LEU A 120 -6.08 4.68 -6.99
N ILE A 121 -6.90 5.69 -6.68
CA ILE A 121 -6.75 7.04 -7.24
C ILE A 121 -5.38 7.60 -6.88
N TYR A 122 -4.96 7.46 -5.63
CA TYR A 122 -3.67 7.96 -5.18
C TYR A 122 -2.49 7.27 -5.88
N PHE A 123 -2.58 5.94 -6.05
CA PHE A 123 -1.59 5.20 -6.85
C PHE A 123 -1.54 5.72 -8.29
N ILE A 124 -2.70 5.88 -8.96
CA ILE A 124 -2.77 6.35 -10.35
C ILE A 124 -2.17 7.75 -10.48
N LEU A 125 -2.44 8.64 -9.54
CA LEU A 125 -1.88 9.99 -9.53
C LEU A 125 -0.34 9.97 -9.50
N ILE A 126 0.27 9.19 -8.61
CA ILE A 126 1.73 9.08 -8.52
C ILE A 126 2.29 8.39 -9.77
N TYR A 127 1.65 7.33 -10.22
CA TYR A 127 2.09 6.58 -11.39
C TYR A 127 2.06 7.41 -12.67
N SER A 128 1.08 8.32 -12.82
CA SER A 128 0.93 9.21 -13.98
C SER A 128 1.94 10.39 -13.99
N THR A 129 2.54 10.72 -12.84
CA THR A 129 3.54 11.80 -12.76
C THR A 129 4.97 11.37 -13.14
N ASP A 130 5.17 10.17 -13.69
CA ASP A 130 6.49 9.56 -14.01
C ASP A 130 7.45 9.37 -12.82
N HIS A 131 7.04 9.73 -11.61
CA HIS A 131 7.82 9.54 -10.39
C HIS A 131 7.60 8.16 -9.77
N LYS A 132 7.80 7.10 -10.56
CA LYS A 132 7.63 5.71 -10.12
C LYS A 132 8.54 5.34 -8.97
N ASP A 133 9.64 6.06 -8.81
CA ASP A 133 10.61 5.87 -7.72
C ASP A 133 10.03 6.18 -6.33
N LEU A 134 8.92 6.93 -6.27
CA LEU A 134 8.20 7.25 -5.04
C LEU A 134 7.25 6.14 -4.58
N LEU A 135 6.97 5.15 -5.42
CA LEU A 135 6.13 4.01 -5.08
C LEU A 135 6.92 2.94 -4.31
N PHE A 136 6.23 2.24 -3.41
CA PHE A 136 6.77 1.03 -2.80
C PHE A 136 6.89 -0.07 -3.85
N PHE A 137 7.80 -1.04 -3.61
CA PHE A 137 8.08 -2.15 -4.52
C PHE A 137 8.53 -1.71 -5.92
N ASN A 138 9.01 -0.47 -6.06
CA ASN A 138 9.77 -0.13 -7.22
C ASN A 138 11.03 -1.01 -7.20
N ALA A 139 11.15 -1.90 -8.17
CA ALA A 139 12.36 -2.66 -8.37
C ALA A 139 13.44 -1.67 -8.82
N GLU A 140 14.10 -0.99 -7.86
CA GLU A 140 15.47 -0.61 -8.15
C GLU A 140 16.16 -1.91 -8.60
N PRO A 141 16.82 -1.92 -9.76
CA PRO A 141 17.69 -3.03 -10.08
C PRO A 141 18.62 -3.14 -8.88
N SER A 142 18.31 -4.06 -7.98
CA SER A 142 19.21 -4.42 -6.92
C SER A 142 20.54 -4.64 -7.63
N ASN A 143 21.65 -4.11 -7.12
CA ASN A 143 22.99 -4.40 -7.60
C ASN A 143 23.33 -5.91 -7.54
N ASN A 144 22.39 -6.74 -7.12
CA ASN A 144 22.27 -8.12 -7.50
C ASN A 144 21.89 -8.22 -8.99
N VAL A 145 22.70 -7.64 -9.84
CA VAL A 145 22.90 -8.19 -11.18
C VAL A 145 23.28 -9.64 -10.88
N ILE A 146 22.29 -10.54 -11.01
CA ILE A 146 22.59 -11.95 -11.11
C ILE A 146 23.57 -12.00 -12.26
N CYS A 147 24.85 -12.15 -11.95
CA CYS A 147 25.86 -12.44 -12.96
C CYS A 147 25.38 -13.74 -13.57
N SER A 148 24.57 -13.64 -14.60
CA SER A 148 24.21 -14.79 -15.40
C SER A 148 25.53 -15.28 -15.95
N ARG A 149 25.96 -16.44 -15.44
CA ARG A 149 27.17 -17.12 -15.92
C ARG A 149 27.06 -17.10 -17.44
N PRO A 150 27.98 -16.43 -18.17
CA PRO A 150 27.88 -16.32 -19.60
C PRO A 150 27.80 -17.73 -20.16
N LYS A 151 26.76 -18.03 -20.92
CA LYS A 151 26.51 -19.37 -21.49
C LYS A 151 27.60 -19.85 -22.42
N LYS A 152 28.51 -18.95 -22.82
CA LYS A 152 29.76 -19.23 -23.52
C LYS A 152 30.87 -18.37 -22.91
N GLN A 153 31.82 -19.01 -22.23
CA GLN A 153 33.11 -18.38 -21.94
C GLN A 153 33.83 -18.18 -23.25
N GLN A 154 33.86 -16.98 -23.78
CA GLN A 154 34.74 -16.63 -24.87
C GLN A 154 36.12 -16.30 -24.24
N PHE A 155 37.02 -17.27 -24.27
CA PHE A 155 38.42 -17.02 -23.96
C PHE A 155 39.02 -16.35 -25.18
N LYS A 156 39.45 -15.10 -25.05
CA LYS A 156 40.33 -14.49 -26.05
C LYS A 156 41.76 -14.98 -25.77
N CYS A 157 42.25 -15.87 -26.62
CA CYS A 157 43.63 -16.24 -26.58
C CYS A 157 44.44 -15.19 -27.34
N VAL A 158 45.29 -14.48 -26.62
CA VAL A 158 46.21 -13.50 -27.20
C VAL A 158 47.61 -14.10 -27.16
N VAL A 159 48.26 -14.19 -28.31
CA VAL A 159 49.63 -14.71 -28.41
C VAL A 159 50.60 -13.54 -28.34
N TYR A 160 51.47 -13.58 -27.33
CA TYR A 160 52.56 -12.60 -27.14
C TYR A 160 53.88 -13.18 -27.62
N LYS A 161 54.65 -12.38 -28.35
CA LYS A 161 56.09 -12.66 -28.65
C LYS A 161 56.88 -11.40 -28.37
N ASN A 162 57.85 -11.50 -27.49
CA ASN A 162 58.72 -10.38 -27.07
C ASN A 162 57.95 -9.15 -26.53
N GLY A 163 56.79 -9.35 -25.89
CA GLY A 163 55.98 -8.27 -25.33
C GLY A 163 55.01 -7.61 -26.30
N GLU A 164 55.00 -8.00 -27.57
CA GLU A 164 54.04 -7.51 -28.56
C GLU A 164 52.93 -8.53 -28.86
N VAL A 165 51.71 -8.04 -29.04
CA VAL A 165 50.54 -8.86 -29.39
C VAL A 165 50.63 -9.21 -30.87
N LEU A 166 50.79 -10.49 -31.18
CA LEU A 166 50.93 -10.97 -32.57
C LEU A 166 49.58 -11.28 -33.22
N LYS A 167 48.62 -11.75 -32.47
CA LYS A 167 47.28 -12.10 -32.99
C LYS A 167 46.27 -12.27 -31.88
N GLU A 168 45.09 -11.72 -32.06
CA GLU A 168 43.88 -12.10 -31.32
C GLU A 168 43.18 -13.24 -32.09
N LEU A 169 42.94 -14.37 -31.44
CA LEU A 169 42.20 -15.51 -31.96
C LEU A 169 40.78 -15.52 -31.43
#